data_9b43ddb31191a93e577010efb4872287
#
_entry.id   9b43ddb31191a93e577010efb4872287
#
_cell.length_a   1.000
_cell.length_b   1.000
_cell.length_c   1.000
_cell.angle_alpha   90.00
_cell.angle_beta   90.00
_cell.angle_gamma   90.00
#
_symmetry.space_group_name_H-M   'P 1'
#
loop_
_entity.id
_entity.type
_entity.pdbx_description
1 polymer ?
#
loop_
_entity_poly.entity_id
_entity_poly.type
_entity_poly.pdbx_seq_one_letter_code
_entity_poly.pdbx_strand_id
1 'polypeptide(L)'
;MNSLQFNRHRRLRQSGGMRALVRETFLHTEDFIYPIFVLEGENVRNEVPSMPGVYQMSLDLLQAEMQEVVDLGIRSVIVFGLPAEKDEVGSSAYCDHGIVQRAIQQIKGEFPDLVVVADTCLCQFTSHGHCGVIEDGIILNDESLAVLAKTAVSQAKAGADIIAPSNMMDGFVTAIRHALDENGFGHVPVMSYAVKYLSAFYGPFRDAAHGAPQFGDRKTYQMDPANRMEAFREAESDVMEGADFLIVKPALSYLDIVRDVKNNFNLPVVAYNVSGEYSMIKAAAQNGWINEKEVVLEKLISMKRAGADLIITYHAKDAARWLQEGGAK
;
A
#
# COMPACT_ATOMS: atom_id res chain seq x y z
N MET A 1 -42.49 20.38 38.12
CA MET A 1 -41.45 19.48 37.69
C MET A 1 -40.47 20.27 36.84
N ASN A 2 -39.24 20.50 37.31
CA ASN A 2 -38.23 21.14 36.51
C ASN A 2 -37.98 20.24 35.30
N SER A 3 -38.30 20.72 34.08
CA SER A 3 -38.01 20.01 32.85
C SER A 3 -36.49 19.95 32.70
N LEU A 4 -35.93 18.77 32.86
CA LEU A 4 -34.51 18.55 32.58
C LEU A 4 -34.24 18.95 31.11
N GLN A 5 -33.49 20.02 30.91
CA GLN A 5 -33.04 20.43 29.59
C GLN A 5 -31.71 19.69 29.25
N PHE A 6 -31.77 18.77 28.30
CA PHE A 6 -30.59 18.04 27.80
C PHE A 6 -30.77 17.67 26.33
N ASN A 7 -29.64 17.52 25.63
CA ASN A 7 -29.64 17.11 24.25
C ASN A 7 -29.96 15.62 24.10
N ARG A 8 -30.78 15.27 23.11
CA ARG A 8 -31.19 13.88 22.86
C ARG A 8 -30.60 13.36 21.57
N HIS A 9 -29.29 13.14 21.53
CA HIS A 9 -28.57 12.64 20.36
C HIS A 9 -29.04 11.26 19.88
N ARG A 10 -29.63 10.43 20.76
CA ARG A 10 -30.22 9.13 20.41
C ARG A 10 -31.36 9.20 19.41
N ARG A 11 -31.96 10.38 19.17
CA ARG A 11 -33.01 10.57 18.16
C ARG A 11 -32.55 10.14 16.78
N LEU A 12 -31.30 10.39 16.40
CA LEU A 12 -30.70 10.06 15.09
C LEU A 12 -30.21 8.59 15.01
N ARG A 13 -30.42 7.78 16.08
CA ARG A 13 -29.95 6.39 16.13
C ARG A 13 -31.07 5.36 16.25
N GLN A 14 -32.34 5.81 16.26
CA GLN A 14 -33.51 4.98 16.60
C GLN A 14 -33.77 3.82 15.63
N SER A 15 -33.43 3.97 14.35
CA SER A 15 -33.65 2.94 13.33
C SER A 15 -32.47 2.84 12.38
N GLY A 16 -32.39 1.73 11.62
CA GLY A 16 -31.40 1.56 10.56
C GLY A 16 -31.51 2.65 9.48
N GLY A 17 -32.74 2.98 9.06
CA GLY A 17 -32.98 4.06 8.10
C GLY A 17 -32.52 5.43 8.61
N MET A 18 -32.81 5.76 9.88
CA MET A 18 -32.35 7.01 10.47
C MET A 18 -30.82 7.07 10.52
N ARG A 19 -30.14 5.98 10.92
CA ARG A 19 -28.68 5.92 10.91
C ARG A 19 -28.08 6.06 9.51
N ALA A 20 -28.72 5.49 8.49
CA ALA A 20 -28.30 5.60 7.10
C ALA A 20 -28.39 7.05 6.59
N LEU A 21 -29.49 7.77 6.94
CA LEU A 21 -29.69 9.17 6.53
C LEU A 21 -28.63 10.13 7.04
N VAL A 22 -28.03 9.86 8.21
CA VAL A 22 -27.04 10.73 8.85
C VAL A 22 -25.61 10.19 8.76
N ARG A 23 -25.39 9.17 7.93
CA ARG A 23 -24.07 8.58 7.73
C ARG A 23 -23.20 9.56 6.93
N GLU A 24 -21.99 9.83 7.44
CA GLU A 24 -21.05 10.78 6.86
C GLU A 24 -19.94 10.10 6.03
N THR A 25 -19.63 8.83 6.36
CA THR A 25 -18.51 8.10 5.75
C THR A 25 -19.01 6.82 5.10
N PHE A 26 -18.57 6.58 3.88
CA PHE A 26 -18.91 5.41 3.09
C PHE A 26 -17.63 4.65 2.70
N LEU A 27 -17.79 3.38 2.42
CA LEU A 27 -16.74 2.50 1.93
C LEU A 27 -17.22 1.85 0.64
N HIS A 28 -16.42 1.99 -0.42
CA HIS A 28 -16.69 1.43 -1.74
C HIS A 28 -15.58 0.48 -2.16
N THR A 29 -15.85 -0.44 -3.04
CA THR A 29 -14.84 -1.38 -3.58
C THR A 29 -13.74 -0.63 -4.36
N GLU A 30 -14.08 0.50 -4.96
CA GLU A 30 -13.15 1.38 -5.69
C GLU A 30 -12.17 2.11 -4.77
N ASP A 31 -12.43 2.14 -3.45
CA ASP A 31 -11.50 2.71 -2.48
C ASP A 31 -10.28 1.79 -2.23
N PHE A 32 -10.33 0.53 -2.68
CA PHE A 32 -9.30 -0.46 -2.36
C PHE A 32 -8.23 -0.55 -3.43
N ILE A 33 -6.97 -0.62 -2.98
CA ILE A 33 -5.83 -1.07 -3.76
C ILE A 33 -5.41 -2.44 -3.22
N TYR A 34 -5.50 -3.48 -4.04
CA TYR A 34 -5.20 -4.85 -3.61
C TYR A 34 -3.72 -5.21 -3.82
N PRO A 35 -2.97 -5.56 -2.77
CA PRO A 35 -1.57 -5.96 -2.88
C PRO A 35 -1.42 -7.38 -3.42
N ILE A 36 -0.55 -7.57 -4.42
CA ILE A 36 -0.19 -8.88 -4.98
C ILE A 36 1.31 -9.11 -4.91
N PHE A 37 1.71 -10.35 -4.67
CA PHE A 37 3.10 -10.80 -4.68
C PHE A 37 3.33 -11.72 -5.86
N VAL A 38 4.25 -11.34 -6.74
CA VAL A 38 4.59 -12.10 -7.95
C VAL A 38 5.99 -12.66 -7.85
N LEU A 39 6.17 -13.92 -8.28
CA LEU A 39 7.46 -14.61 -8.24
C LEU A 39 7.72 -15.38 -9.53
N GLU A 40 8.96 -15.80 -9.71
CA GLU A 40 9.38 -16.65 -10.80
C GLU A 40 8.87 -18.09 -10.61
N GLY A 41 8.62 -18.76 -11.72
CA GLY A 41 8.18 -20.15 -11.74
C GLY A 41 6.97 -20.36 -12.63
N GLU A 42 6.43 -21.57 -12.58
CA GLU A 42 5.23 -21.99 -13.30
C GLU A 42 4.33 -22.78 -12.34
N ASN A 43 3.05 -22.46 -12.30
CA ASN A 43 2.05 -23.06 -11.41
C ASN A 43 2.43 -22.99 -9.91
N VAL A 44 3.08 -21.89 -9.51
CA VAL A 44 3.48 -21.65 -8.12
C VAL A 44 2.44 -20.77 -7.42
N ARG A 45 1.89 -21.28 -6.32
CA ARG A 45 0.96 -20.56 -5.44
C ARG A 45 1.28 -20.90 -3.99
N ASN A 46 2.11 -20.09 -3.36
CA ASN A 46 2.57 -20.29 -1.99
C ASN A 46 1.79 -19.38 -1.04
N GLU A 47 1.06 -19.97 -0.11
CA GLU A 47 0.42 -19.18 0.96
C GLU A 47 1.49 -18.62 1.90
N VAL A 48 1.35 -17.34 2.28
CA VAL A 48 2.21 -16.71 3.27
C VAL A 48 1.73 -17.14 4.66
N PRO A 49 2.50 -17.95 5.41
CA PRO A 49 2.02 -18.56 6.68
C PRO A 49 1.56 -17.53 7.72
N SER A 50 2.23 -16.38 7.76
CA SER A 50 1.90 -15.28 8.69
C SER A 50 0.76 -14.39 8.19
N MET A 51 0.20 -14.65 6.98
CA MET A 51 -0.88 -13.88 6.36
C MET A 51 -1.89 -14.83 5.70
N PRO A 52 -2.72 -15.56 6.44
CA PRO A 52 -3.67 -16.53 5.90
C PRO A 52 -4.55 -15.94 4.79
N GLY A 53 -4.61 -16.62 3.63
CA GLY A 53 -5.35 -16.17 2.44
C GLY A 53 -4.58 -15.21 1.51
N VAL A 54 -3.34 -14.87 1.84
CA VAL A 54 -2.44 -14.10 0.97
C VAL A 54 -1.42 -15.05 0.35
N TYR A 55 -1.20 -14.93 -0.97
CA TYR A 55 -0.35 -15.84 -1.73
C TYR A 55 0.73 -15.10 -2.51
N GLN A 56 1.88 -15.75 -2.63
CA GLN A 56 2.89 -15.45 -3.64
C GLN A 56 2.57 -16.32 -4.85
N MET A 57 2.51 -15.76 -6.06
CA MET A 57 2.07 -16.50 -7.24
C MET A 57 2.94 -16.24 -8.47
N SER A 58 3.09 -17.26 -9.31
CA SER A 58 3.74 -17.13 -10.61
C SER A 58 2.83 -16.44 -11.63
N LEU A 59 3.44 -15.91 -12.70
CA LEU A 59 2.74 -15.09 -13.69
C LEU A 59 1.57 -15.80 -14.38
N ASP A 60 1.69 -17.10 -14.62
CA ASP A 60 0.64 -17.92 -15.24
C ASP A 60 -0.66 -17.99 -14.43
N LEU A 61 -0.62 -17.67 -13.15
CA LEU A 61 -1.79 -17.62 -12.26
C LEU A 61 -2.41 -16.23 -12.14
N LEU A 62 -1.75 -15.18 -12.66
CA LEU A 62 -2.23 -13.80 -12.53
C LEU A 62 -3.57 -13.55 -13.22
N GLN A 63 -3.82 -14.17 -14.37
CA GLN A 63 -5.08 -13.97 -15.10
C GLN A 63 -6.30 -14.31 -14.22
N ALA A 64 -6.29 -15.46 -13.58
CA ALA A 64 -7.40 -15.89 -12.71
C ALA A 64 -7.55 -14.97 -11.47
N GLU A 65 -6.45 -14.56 -10.86
CA GLU A 65 -6.45 -13.66 -9.70
C GLU A 65 -6.98 -12.28 -10.08
N MET A 66 -6.54 -11.71 -11.21
CA MET A 66 -7.00 -10.40 -11.67
C MET A 66 -8.46 -10.44 -12.14
N GLN A 67 -8.92 -11.54 -12.74
CA GLN A 67 -10.32 -11.69 -13.08
C GLN A 67 -11.22 -11.63 -11.84
N GLU A 68 -10.83 -12.32 -10.74
CA GLU A 68 -11.56 -12.24 -9.47
C GLU A 68 -11.56 -10.81 -8.89
N VAL A 69 -10.43 -10.11 -8.97
CA VAL A 69 -10.31 -8.70 -8.52
C VAL A 69 -11.29 -7.80 -9.28
N VAL A 70 -11.35 -7.94 -10.60
CA VAL A 70 -12.25 -7.15 -11.46
C VAL A 70 -13.72 -7.51 -11.21
N ASP A 71 -14.05 -8.79 -11.09
CA ASP A 71 -15.41 -9.26 -10.81
C ASP A 71 -15.95 -8.77 -9.46
N LEU A 72 -15.06 -8.56 -8.49
CA LEU A 72 -15.38 -7.97 -7.21
C LEU A 72 -15.51 -6.43 -7.25
N GLY A 73 -15.29 -5.80 -8.41
CA GLY A 73 -15.38 -4.35 -8.60
C GLY A 73 -14.19 -3.58 -8.03
N ILE A 74 -13.08 -4.24 -7.69
CA ILE A 74 -11.83 -3.59 -7.29
C ILE A 74 -11.16 -3.06 -8.56
N ARG A 75 -10.70 -1.80 -8.53
CA ARG A 75 -10.18 -1.09 -9.71
C ARG A 75 -8.66 -0.93 -9.72
N SER A 76 -7.97 -1.30 -8.64
CA SER A 76 -6.53 -1.11 -8.57
C SER A 76 -5.82 -2.20 -7.78
N VAL A 77 -4.60 -2.51 -8.22
CA VAL A 77 -3.69 -3.44 -7.56
C VAL A 77 -2.34 -2.79 -7.37
N ILE A 78 -1.60 -3.20 -6.32
CA ILE A 78 -0.19 -2.83 -6.14
C ILE A 78 0.68 -4.09 -6.22
N VAL A 79 1.72 -4.04 -7.06
CA VAL A 79 2.56 -5.19 -7.40
C VAL A 79 3.86 -5.18 -6.62
N PHE A 80 4.14 -6.29 -5.92
CA PHE A 80 5.40 -6.58 -5.25
C PHE A 80 6.07 -7.78 -5.92
N GLY A 81 7.31 -7.61 -6.37
CA GLY A 81 8.06 -8.68 -7.05
C GLY A 81 9.01 -9.41 -6.13
N LEU A 82 9.11 -10.73 -6.31
CA LEU A 82 10.09 -11.58 -5.69
C LEU A 82 10.97 -12.19 -6.78
N PRO A 83 12.15 -11.59 -7.05
CA PRO A 83 13.05 -12.10 -8.07
C PRO A 83 13.67 -13.43 -7.64
N ALA A 84 14.05 -14.29 -8.60
CA ALA A 84 14.76 -15.53 -8.34
C ALA A 84 16.16 -15.29 -7.76
N GLU A 85 16.81 -14.23 -8.23
CA GLU A 85 18.17 -13.86 -7.82
C GLU A 85 18.19 -12.42 -7.29
N LYS A 86 19.02 -12.19 -6.29
CA LYS A 86 19.26 -10.90 -5.67
C LYS A 86 20.75 -10.58 -5.70
N ASP A 87 21.08 -9.32 -5.91
CA ASP A 87 22.46 -8.84 -5.83
C ASP A 87 22.59 -7.63 -4.89
N GLU A 88 23.79 -7.09 -4.75
CA GLU A 88 24.06 -5.98 -3.81
C GLU A 88 23.40 -4.66 -4.22
N VAL A 89 23.16 -4.47 -5.53
CA VAL A 89 22.60 -3.23 -6.09
C VAL A 89 21.13 -3.36 -6.48
N GLY A 90 20.53 -4.55 -6.35
CA GLY A 90 19.14 -4.80 -6.72
C GLY A 90 18.89 -4.67 -8.23
N SER A 91 19.83 -5.15 -9.08
CA SER A 91 19.80 -4.93 -10.53
C SER A 91 18.53 -5.45 -11.21
N SER A 92 17.92 -6.51 -10.68
CA SER A 92 16.66 -7.06 -11.18
C SER A 92 15.45 -6.13 -10.99
N ALA A 93 15.54 -5.10 -10.12
CA ALA A 93 14.48 -4.12 -9.92
C ALA A 93 14.23 -3.24 -11.15
N TYR A 94 15.29 -2.91 -11.91
CA TYR A 94 15.21 -2.07 -13.10
C TYR A 94 15.44 -2.83 -14.42
N CYS A 95 15.42 -4.16 -14.38
CA CYS A 95 15.50 -4.98 -15.57
C CYS A 95 14.19 -4.90 -16.37
N ASP A 96 14.24 -4.55 -17.66
CA ASP A 96 13.04 -4.44 -18.52
C ASP A 96 12.25 -5.76 -18.63
N HIS A 97 12.88 -6.89 -18.31
CA HIS A 97 12.28 -8.23 -18.26
C HIS A 97 12.19 -8.79 -16.83
N GLY A 98 12.31 -7.93 -15.81
CA GLY A 98 12.15 -8.30 -14.42
C GLY A 98 10.75 -8.81 -14.11
N ILE A 99 10.61 -9.51 -12.99
CA ILE A 99 9.33 -10.13 -12.61
C ILE A 99 8.20 -9.10 -12.47
N VAL A 100 8.48 -7.91 -11.94
CA VAL A 100 7.49 -6.82 -11.81
C VAL A 100 7.08 -6.29 -13.17
N GLN A 101 8.07 -6.02 -14.07
CA GLN A 101 7.79 -5.49 -15.40
C GLN A 101 6.97 -6.46 -16.24
N ARG A 102 7.27 -7.76 -16.17
CA ARG A 102 6.47 -8.80 -16.84
C ARG A 102 5.06 -8.92 -16.27
N ALA A 103 4.92 -8.84 -14.94
CA ALA A 103 3.60 -8.84 -14.29
C ALA A 103 2.76 -7.63 -14.74
N ILE A 104 3.34 -6.43 -14.76
CA ILE A 104 2.68 -5.21 -15.23
C ILE A 104 2.22 -5.37 -16.68
N GLN A 105 3.12 -5.80 -17.58
CA GLN A 105 2.82 -6.01 -19.00
C GLN A 105 1.68 -7.00 -19.21
N GLN A 106 1.68 -8.12 -18.48
CA GLN A 106 0.62 -9.12 -18.56
C GLN A 106 -0.71 -8.56 -18.06
N ILE A 107 -0.74 -7.92 -16.86
CA ILE A 107 -1.97 -7.36 -16.30
C ILE A 107 -2.55 -6.31 -17.25
N LYS A 108 -1.73 -5.38 -17.74
CA LYS A 108 -2.19 -4.32 -18.66
C LYS A 108 -2.63 -4.88 -20.02
N GLY A 109 -2.02 -5.96 -20.49
CA GLY A 109 -2.42 -6.63 -21.73
C GLY A 109 -3.78 -7.34 -21.63
N GLU A 110 -4.07 -7.94 -20.49
CA GLU A 110 -5.30 -8.71 -20.24
C GLU A 110 -6.43 -7.88 -19.61
N PHE A 111 -6.08 -6.89 -18.77
CA PHE A 111 -7.00 -6.04 -18.02
C PHE A 111 -6.63 -4.55 -18.18
N PRO A 112 -6.80 -3.94 -19.36
CA PRO A 112 -6.31 -2.59 -19.66
C PRO A 112 -6.91 -1.49 -18.75
N ASP A 113 -8.13 -1.70 -18.24
CA ASP A 113 -8.83 -0.76 -17.36
C ASP A 113 -8.45 -0.90 -15.88
N LEU A 114 -7.71 -1.96 -15.51
CA LEU A 114 -7.23 -2.14 -14.14
C LEU A 114 -6.02 -1.24 -13.89
N VAL A 115 -6.09 -0.40 -12.87
CA VAL A 115 -4.99 0.48 -12.47
C VAL A 115 -3.89 -0.34 -11.79
N VAL A 116 -2.70 -0.32 -12.36
CA VAL A 116 -1.54 -1.03 -11.82
C VAL A 116 -0.58 -0.05 -11.16
N VAL A 117 -0.48 -0.14 -9.83
CA VAL A 117 0.49 0.58 -9.02
C VAL A 117 1.75 -0.28 -8.90
N ALA A 118 2.92 0.27 -9.23
CA ALA A 118 4.19 -0.42 -9.08
C ALA A 118 4.90 0.04 -7.79
N ASP A 119 5.10 -0.87 -6.82
CA ASP A 119 5.97 -0.56 -5.67
C ASP A 119 7.41 -0.40 -6.14
N THR A 120 8.00 0.76 -5.85
CA THR A 120 9.36 1.09 -6.28
C THR A 120 10.28 1.10 -5.07
N CYS A 121 10.88 -0.06 -4.80
CA CYS A 121 11.80 -0.27 -3.69
C CYS A 121 12.89 -1.27 -4.08
N LEU A 122 14.01 -1.24 -3.37
CA LEU A 122 15.13 -2.16 -3.60
C LEU A 122 15.15 -3.35 -2.64
N CYS A 123 14.43 -3.32 -1.51
CA CYS A 123 14.57 -4.34 -0.47
C CYS A 123 14.16 -5.77 -0.88
N GLN A 124 13.30 -5.93 -1.90
CA GLN A 124 12.96 -7.24 -2.45
C GLN A 124 14.06 -7.78 -3.38
N PHE A 125 14.89 -6.89 -3.92
CA PHE A 125 15.86 -7.17 -5.00
C PHE A 125 17.31 -7.19 -4.52
N THR A 126 17.61 -6.54 -3.38
CA THR A 126 18.94 -6.54 -2.78
C THR A 126 19.19 -7.76 -1.93
N SER A 127 20.41 -8.31 -2.01
CA SER A 127 20.83 -9.45 -1.20
C SER A 127 20.82 -9.14 0.31
N HIS A 128 21.08 -7.90 0.68
CA HIS A 128 21.09 -7.43 2.07
C HIS A 128 19.70 -6.99 2.60
N GLY A 129 18.66 -6.87 1.75
CA GLY A 129 17.29 -6.56 2.17
C GLY A 129 17.03 -5.13 2.61
N HIS A 130 17.96 -4.19 2.44
CA HIS A 130 17.72 -2.76 2.65
C HIS A 130 17.17 -2.07 1.41
N CYS A 131 16.55 -0.88 1.62
CA CYS A 131 15.84 -0.14 0.59
C CYS A 131 16.73 0.79 -0.27
N GLY A 132 18.03 0.78 -0.07
CA GLY A 132 19.01 1.60 -0.78
C GLY A 132 20.34 0.87 -1.04
N VAL A 133 21.24 1.52 -1.74
CA VAL A 133 22.62 1.08 -1.98
C VAL A 133 23.40 1.17 -0.67
N ILE A 134 24.32 0.25 -0.45
CA ILE A 134 25.12 0.17 0.78
C ILE A 134 26.61 0.19 0.45
N GLU A 135 27.37 0.98 1.22
CA GLU A 135 28.82 0.93 1.28
C GLU A 135 29.25 0.96 2.75
N ASP A 136 30.17 0.10 3.15
CA ASP A 136 30.69 -0.03 4.51
C ASP A 136 29.61 -0.15 5.61
N GLY A 137 28.46 -0.80 5.28
CA GLY A 137 27.33 -0.97 6.19
C GLY A 137 26.44 0.27 6.37
N ILE A 138 26.70 1.34 5.59
CA ILE A 138 25.93 2.58 5.58
C ILE A 138 25.07 2.64 4.31
N ILE A 139 23.82 3.06 4.46
CA ILE A 139 22.93 3.30 3.35
C ILE A 139 23.28 4.65 2.71
N LEU A 140 23.60 4.62 1.43
CA LEU A 140 23.95 5.78 0.64
C LEU A 140 22.68 6.37 0.02
N ASN A 141 22.25 7.53 0.52
CA ASN A 141 21.02 8.18 0.06
C ASN A 141 21.10 8.53 -1.43
N ASP A 142 22.07 9.35 -1.81
CA ASP A 142 22.13 9.95 -3.14
C ASP A 142 22.41 8.92 -4.25
N GLU A 143 23.24 7.92 -3.97
CA GLU A 143 23.53 6.81 -4.89
C GLU A 143 22.28 5.93 -5.11
N SER A 144 21.44 5.81 -4.09
CA SER A 144 20.17 5.07 -4.19
C SER A 144 19.18 5.76 -5.14
N LEU A 145 19.17 7.09 -5.21
CA LEU A 145 18.25 7.86 -6.05
C LEU A 145 18.37 7.47 -7.53
N ALA A 146 19.59 7.28 -8.02
CA ALA A 146 19.84 6.91 -9.42
C ALA A 146 19.27 5.51 -9.76
N VAL A 147 19.34 4.57 -8.83
CA VAL A 147 18.78 3.21 -9.00
C VAL A 147 17.27 3.22 -8.95
N LEU A 148 16.71 4.00 -8.03
CA LEU A 148 15.25 4.17 -7.89
C LEU A 148 14.64 4.84 -9.12
N ALA A 149 15.29 5.87 -9.65
CA ALA A 149 14.87 6.53 -10.89
C ALA A 149 14.84 5.57 -12.08
N LYS A 150 15.89 4.73 -12.25
CA LYS A 150 15.92 3.69 -13.29
C LYS A 150 14.79 2.66 -13.11
N THR A 151 14.52 2.26 -11.85
CA THR A 151 13.45 1.32 -11.52
C THR A 151 12.10 1.90 -11.92
N ALA A 152 11.81 3.14 -11.54
CA ALA A 152 10.57 3.83 -11.88
C ALA A 152 10.36 3.93 -13.40
N VAL A 153 11.39 4.30 -14.15
CA VAL A 153 11.33 4.38 -15.61
C VAL A 153 11.06 3.01 -16.23
N SER A 154 11.71 1.93 -15.75
CA SER A 154 11.48 0.58 -16.29
C SER A 154 10.05 0.08 -16.00
N GLN A 155 9.51 0.40 -14.83
CA GLN A 155 8.12 0.09 -14.47
C GLN A 155 7.11 0.88 -15.32
N ALA A 156 7.36 2.17 -15.57
CA ALA A 156 6.53 3.00 -16.45
C ALA A 156 6.58 2.49 -17.91
N LYS A 157 7.76 2.09 -18.43
CA LYS A 157 7.89 1.43 -19.74
C LYS A 157 7.09 0.14 -19.83
N ALA A 158 7.01 -0.62 -18.75
CA ALA A 158 6.21 -1.85 -18.69
C ALA A 158 4.70 -1.58 -18.70
N GLY A 159 4.26 -0.34 -18.48
CA GLY A 159 2.86 0.07 -18.48
C GLY A 159 2.25 0.28 -17.12
N ALA A 160 3.05 0.48 -16.07
CA ALA A 160 2.51 0.88 -14.76
C ALA A 160 1.76 2.21 -14.88
N ASP A 161 0.55 2.26 -14.31
CA ASP A 161 -0.26 3.48 -14.30
C ASP A 161 0.21 4.46 -13.23
N ILE A 162 0.78 3.95 -12.12
CA ILE A 162 1.25 4.74 -10.98
C ILE A 162 2.58 4.17 -10.47
N ILE A 163 3.55 5.03 -10.19
CA ILE A 163 4.81 4.68 -9.53
C ILE A 163 4.70 5.00 -8.03
N ALA A 164 4.94 4.00 -7.17
CA ALA A 164 4.81 4.12 -5.71
C ALA A 164 6.14 3.88 -4.99
N PRO A 165 7.00 4.89 -4.86
CA PRO A 165 8.30 4.76 -4.21
C PRO A 165 8.14 4.59 -2.69
N SER A 166 8.72 3.52 -2.14
CA SER A 166 8.53 3.11 -0.74
C SER A 166 9.83 3.01 0.08
N ASN A 167 10.92 3.60 -0.42
CA ASN A 167 12.26 3.47 0.14
C ASN A 167 12.61 4.48 1.23
N MET A 168 11.96 5.65 1.29
CA MET A 168 12.20 6.73 2.27
C MET A 168 13.61 7.35 2.18
N MET A 169 14.16 7.48 0.97
CA MET A 169 15.39 8.25 0.74
C MET A 169 15.04 9.73 0.55
N ASP A 170 15.85 10.64 1.06
CA ASP A 170 15.65 12.07 0.85
C ASP A 170 15.75 12.41 -0.65
N GLY A 171 14.79 13.19 -1.19
CA GLY A 171 14.79 13.61 -2.60
C GLY A 171 14.36 12.54 -3.61
N PHE A 172 13.84 11.40 -3.15
CA PHE A 172 13.48 10.29 -4.03
C PHE A 172 12.33 10.62 -4.99
N VAL A 173 11.37 11.44 -4.56
CA VAL A 173 10.27 11.88 -5.44
C VAL A 173 10.80 12.79 -6.54
N THR A 174 11.69 13.76 -6.22
CA THR A 174 12.36 14.62 -7.22
C THR A 174 13.10 13.78 -8.26
N ALA A 175 13.92 12.83 -7.82
CA ALA A 175 14.72 12.00 -8.72
C ALA A 175 13.85 11.16 -9.65
N ILE A 176 12.79 10.55 -9.12
CA ILE A 176 11.83 9.75 -9.90
C ILE A 176 11.03 10.62 -10.86
N ARG A 177 10.48 11.73 -10.41
CA ARG A 177 9.68 12.65 -11.24
C ARG A 177 10.51 13.15 -12.42
N HIS A 178 11.72 13.63 -12.15
CA HIS A 178 12.63 14.10 -13.20
C HIS A 178 12.91 13.00 -14.23
N ALA A 179 13.26 11.79 -13.76
CA ALA A 179 13.56 10.68 -14.67
C ALA A 179 12.34 10.26 -15.52
N LEU A 180 11.15 10.23 -14.94
CA LEU A 180 9.91 9.96 -15.68
C LEU A 180 9.67 11.01 -16.76
N ASP A 181 9.81 12.30 -16.42
CA ASP A 181 9.61 13.42 -17.37
C ASP A 181 10.60 13.38 -18.54
N GLU A 182 11.90 13.17 -18.26
CA GLU A 182 12.94 13.06 -19.29
C GLU A 182 12.75 11.86 -20.23
N ASN A 183 12.11 10.79 -19.76
CA ASN A 183 11.85 9.59 -20.56
C ASN A 183 10.46 9.57 -21.21
N GLY A 184 9.70 10.69 -21.16
CA GLY A 184 8.39 10.83 -21.83
C GLY A 184 7.22 10.28 -21.00
N PHE A 185 7.41 9.98 -19.71
CA PHE A 185 6.39 9.48 -18.78
C PHE A 185 5.85 10.58 -17.85
N GLY A 186 5.83 11.84 -18.30
CA GLY A 186 5.31 12.96 -17.54
C GLY A 186 3.83 12.85 -17.15
N HIS A 187 3.11 11.93 -17.78
CA HIS A 187 1.71 11.62 -17.46
C HIS A 187 1.53 10.55 -16.36
N VAL A 188 2.61 9.87 -15.93
CA VAL A 188 2.56 8.82 -14.91
C VAL A 188 2.67 9.45 -13.53
N PRO A 189 1.64 9.37 -12.66
CA PRO A 189 1.67 9.96 -11.34
C PRO A 189 2.60 9.21 -10.38
N VAL A 190 3.07 9.95 -9.35
CA VAL A 190 3.88 9.42 -8.25
C VAL A 190 3.02 9.33 -6.99
N MET A 191 2.83 8.10 -6.48
CA MET A 191 2.15 7.82 -5.21
C MET A 191 3.21 7.58 -4.13
N SER A 192 3.67 8.66 -3.50
CA SER A 192 4.76 8.57 -2.54
C SER A 192 4.35 7.93 -1.22
N TYR A 193 5.19 7.03 -0.70
CA TYR A 193 5.13 6.62 0.70
C TYR A 193 5.69 7.73 1.60
N ALA A 194 5.15 8.93 1.45
CA ALA A 194 5.61 10.16 2.08
C ALA A 194 5.70 10.05 3.61
N VAL A 195 4.82 9.26 4.22
CA VAL A 195 4.75 9.13 5.67
C VAL A 195 4.83 7.66 6.06
N LYS A 196 6.05 7.12 6.04
CA LYS A 196 6.31 5.72 6.39
C LYS A 196 7.13 5.60 7.66
N TYR A 197 6.47 5.16 8.72
CA TYR A 197 7.09 4.93 10.02
C TYR A 197 7.82 3.60 10.10
N LEU A 198 8.89 3.54 10.87
CA LEU A 198 9.42 2.28 11.40
C LEU A 198 8.32 1.58 12.20
N SER A 199 8.03 0.31 11.90
CA SER A 199 6.92 -0.35 12.55
C SER A 199 7.16 -1.83 12.79
N ALA A 200 6.75 -2.29 13.97
CA ALA A 200 6.68 -3.71 14.32
C ALA A 200 5.60 -4.46 13.54
N PHE A 201 4.62 -3.75 12.98
CA PHE A 201 3.55 -4.34 12.16
C PHE A 201 3.99 -4.82 10.78
N TYR A 202 5.27 -4.66 10.40
CA TYR A 202 5.78 -5.13 9.10
C TYR A 202 6.31 -6.57 9.12
N GLY A 203 6.27 -7.26 10.26
CA GLY A 203 6.78 -8.63 10.35
C GLY A 203 6.28 -9.55 9.24
N PRO A 204 4.97 -9.74 9.08
CA PRO A 204 4.43 -10.64 8.05
C PRO A 204 4.74 -10.22 6.61
N PHE A 205 4.89 -8.91 6.33
CA PHE A 205 5.33 -8.45 5.01
C PHE A 205 6.77 -8.86 4.69
N ARG A 206 7.64 -8.88 5.70
CA ARG A 206 9.04 -9.33 5.49
C ARG A 206 9.10 -10.79 5.08
N ASP A 207 8.19 -11.62 5.60
CA ASP A 207 8.03 -13.01 5.19
C ASP A 207 7.47 -13.08 3.76
N ALA A 208 6.42 -12.31 3.47
CA ALA A 208 5.74 -12.31 2.17
C ALA A 208 6.63 -11.81 1.02
N ALA A 209 7.47 -10.80 1.26
CA ALA A 209 8.31 -10.14 0.25
C ALA A 209 9.78 -10.60 0.28
N HIS A 210 10.14 -11.52 1.16
CA HIS A 210 11.53 -11.96 1.39
C HIS A 210 12.51 -10.79 1.54
N GLY A 211 12.05 -9.69 2.17
CA GLY A 211 12.77 -8.42 2.26
C GLY A 211 13.23 -8.07 3.68
N ALA A 212 13.52 -9.06 4.52
CA ALA A 212 14.08 -8.82 5.85
C ALA A 212 15.53 -8.32 5.75
N PRO A 213 15.91 -7.24 6.46
CA PRO A 213 17.30 -6.81 6.53
C PRO A 213 18.20 -7.93 7.08
N GLN A 214 19.31 -8.19 6.41
CA GLN A 214 20.29 -9.19 6.85
C GLN A 214 21.18 -8.69 7.98
N PHE A 215 21.27 -7.38 8.18
CA PHE A 215 21.99 -6.73 9.27
C PHE A 215 21.31 -5.41 9.65
N GLY A 216 21.60 -4.88 10.83
CA GLY A 216 21.09 -3.60 11.31
C GLY A 216 19.56 -3.54 11.37
N ASP A 217 19.04 -2.35 11.14
CA ASP A 217 17.60 -2.07 11.10
C ASP A 217 17.29 -0.94 10.08
N ARG A 218 16.06 -0.44 10.06
CA ARG A 218 15.64 0.61 9.13
C ARG A 218 15.42 1.98 9.79
N LYS A 219 15.97 2.20 11.00
CA LYS A 219 15.79 3.43 11.78
C LYS A 219 16.47 4.65 11.17
N THR A 220 17.46 4.45 10.30
CA THR A 220 18.19 5.54 9.67
C THR A 220 17.43 6.19 8.51
N TYR A 221 16.34 5.56 8.03
CA TYR A 221 15.55 6.09 6.90
C TYR A 221 14.03 5.93 7.05
N GLN A 222 13.52 5.15 7.99
CA GLN A 222 12.08 5.15 8.32
C GLN A 222 11.84 5.99 9.57
N MET A 223 10.75 6.75 9.57
CA MET A 223 10.41 7.69 10.63
C MET A 223 10.24 7.03 11.99
N ASP A 224 10.61 7.73 13.04
CA ASP A 224 10.39 7.27 14.42
C ASP A 224 8.88 7.30 14.75
N PRO A 225 8.28 6.19 15.22
CA PRO A 225 6.86 6.13 15.56
C PRO A 225 6.42 7.08 16.67
N ALA A 226 7.35 7.66 17.42
CA ALA A 226 7.07 8.66 18.43
C ALA A 226 6.92 10.10 17.87
N ASN A 227 7.29 10.32 16.59
CA ASN A 227 7.36 11.66 15.99
C ASN A 227 6.14 11.95 15.11
N ARG A 228 5.19 12.75 15.60
CA ARG A 228 4.02 13.20 14.83
C ARG A 228 4.36 14.32 13.85
N MET A 229 5.14 15.33 14.28
CA MET A 229 5.42 16.51 13.47
C MET A 229 6.41 16.26 12.32
N GLU A 230 7.15 15.18 12.37
CA GLU A 230 8.02 14.73 11.29
C GLU A 230 7.20 14.35 10.04
N ALA A 231 6.06 13.70 10.22
CA ALA A 231 5.14 13.36 9.15
C ALA A 231 4.71 14.55 8.29
N PHE A 232 4.57 15.73 8.91
CA PHE A 232 4.24 16.94 8.19
C PHE A 232 5.40 17.39 7.29
N ARG A 233 6.64 17.39 7.80
CA ARG A 233 7.82 17.79 7.03
C ARG A 233 8.10 16.86 5.86
N GLU A 234 8.00 15.54 6.09
CA GLU A 234 8.17 14.53 5.04
C GLU A 234 7.13 14.69 3.93
N ALA A 235 5.84 14.79 4.30
CA ALA A 235 4.77 14.98 3.34
C ALA A 235 4.90 16.30 2.57
N GLU A 236 5.32 17.41 3.23
CA GLU A 236 5.54 18.70 2.59
C GLU A 236 6.67 18.63 1.57
N SER A 237 7.78 17.96 1.91
CA SER A 237 8.89 17.75 0.98
C SER A 237 8.43 16.99 -0.27
N ASP A 238 7.74 15.86 -0.11
CA ASP A 238 7.27 15.06 -1.23
C ASP A 238 6.26 15.80 -2.12
N VAL A 239 5.38 16.62 -1.53
CA VAL A 239 4.45 17.49 -2.29
C VAL A 239 5.24 18.51 -3.11
N MET A 240 6.24 19.16 -2.54
CA MET A 240 7.10 20.11 -3.25
C MET A 240 7.94 19.44 -4.35
N GLU A 241 8.29 18.20 -4.17
CA GLU A 241 9.04 17.38 -5.10
C GLU A 241 8.19 16.81 -6.25
N GLY A 242 6.86 16.93 -6.17
CA GLY A 242 5.95 16.54 -7.25
C GLY A 242 5.21 15.22 -7.03
N ALA A 243 4.98 14.80 -5.78
CA ALA A 243 4.06 13.70 -5.49
C ALA A 243 2.62 14.07 -5.84
N ASP A 244 1.87 13.11 -6.41
CA ASP A 244 0.45 13.25 -6.76
C ASP A 244 -0.47 12.62 -5.71
N PHE A 245 0.04 11.64 -4.93
CA PHE A 245 -0.64 10.96 -3.83
C PHE A 245 0.30 10.83 -2.64
N LEU A 246 -0.27 10.84 -1.42
CA LEU A 246 0.47 10.68 -0.18
C LEU A 246 0.04 9.42 0.56
N ILE A 247 0.94 8.45 0.76
CA ILE A 247 0.68 7.23 1.54
C ILE A 247 1.11 7.45 2.98
N VAL A 248 0.21 7.14 3.92
CA VAL A 248 0.51 6.98 5.34
C VAL A 248 0.63 5.49 5.67
N LYS A 249 1.77 5.05 6.19
CA LYS A 249 2.07 3.66 6.50
C LYS A 249 2.82 3.53 7.84
N PRO A 250 2.31 2.71 8.79
CA PRO A 250 1.02 2.00 8.81
C PRO A 250 -0.19 2.93 8.94
N ALA A 251 -1.42 2.38 8.90
CA ALA A 251 -2.62 3.19 8.98
C ALA A 251 -3.37 3.07 10.31
N LEU A 252 -3.66 1.85 10.80
CA LEU A 252 -4.61 1.65 11.90
C LEU A 252 -4.18 2.33 13.21
N SER A 253 -2.89 2.25 13.55
CA SER A 253 -2.33 2.91 14.74
C SER A 253 -1.89 4.35 14.50
N TYR A 254 -2.11 4.89 13.29
CA TYR A 254 -1.67 6.21 12.82
C TYR A 254 -2.82 7.02 12.19
N LEU A 255 -4.07 6.81 12.66
CA LEU A 255 -5.23 7.53 12.16
C LEU A 255 -5.18 9.04 12.45
N ASP A 256 -4.48 9.45 13.51
CA ASP A 256 -4.15 10.84 13.80
C ASP A 256 -3.28 11.44 12.70
N ILE A 257 -2.26 10.70 12.23
CA ILE A 257 -1.39 11.11 11.13
C ILE A 257 -2.16 11.16 9.80
N VAL A 258 -3.02 10.16 9.52
CA VAL A 258 -3.89 10.19 8.33
C VAL A 258 -4.75 11.46 8.33
N ARG A 259 -5.32 11.82 9.50
CA ARG A 259 -6.12 13.04 9.65
C ARG A 259 -5.29 14.30 9.48
N ASP A 260 -4.07 14.34 10.02
CA ASP A 260 -3.18 15.49 9.90
C ASP A 260 -2.78 15.71 8.43
N VAL A 261 -2.34 14.66 7.72
CA VAL A 261 -1.99 14.75 6.30
C VAL A 261 -3.18 15.23 5.48
N LYS A 262 -4.38 14.64 5.69
CA LYS A 262 -5.60 15.06 4.96
C LYS A 262 -6.00 16.50 5.22
N ASN A 263 -5.78 17.01 6.42
CA ASN A 263 -6.14 18.39 6.77
C ASN A 263 -5.16 19.44 6.23
N ASN A 264 -3.91 19.06 5.98
CA ASN A 264 -2.86 20.00 5.62
C ASN A 264 -2.46 19.96 4.14
N PHE A 265 -2.74 18.85 3.44
CA PHE A 265 -2.39 18.71 2.02
C PHE A 265 -3.62 18.45 1.16
N ASN A 266 -3.70 19.14 0.03
CA ASN A 266 -4.82 19.03 -0.92
C ASN A 266 -4.51 17.98 -2.00
N LEU A 267 -4.00 16.83 -1.58
CA LEU A 267 -3.75 15.66 -2.43
C LEU A 267 -4.54 14.45 -1.92
N PRO A 268 -4.80 13.46 -2.76
CA PRO A 268 -5.36 12.20 -2.32
C PRO A 268 -4.46 11.51 -1.28
N VAL A 269 -5.06 11.08 -0.16
CA VAL A 269 -4.37 10.38 0.93
C VAL A 269 -4.68 8.90 0.86
N VAL A 270 -3.64 8.07 0.89
CA VAL A 270 -3.74 6.62 0.84
C VAL A 270 -3.33 6.04 2.20
N ALA A 271 -4.22 5.29 2.82
CA ALA A 271 -3.92 4.60 4.07
C ALA A 271 -3.44 3.17 3.79
N TYR A 272 -2.24 2.80 4.26
CA TYR A 272 -1.78 1.42 4.10
C TYR A 272 -2.14 0.58 5.33
N ASN A 273 -3.16 -0.25 5.18
CA ASN A 273 -3.51 -1.29 6.15
C ASN A 273 -2.50 -2.45 6.03
N VAL A 274 -1.48 -2.43 6.86
CA VAL A 274 -0.29 -3.27 6.73
C VAL A 274 -0.49 -4.72 7.19
N SER A 275 0.49 -5.55 6.88
CA SER A 275 0.46 -7.00 7.08
C SER A 275 0.21 -7.43 8.53
N GLY A 276 0.84 -6.80 9.53
CA GLY A 276 0.60 -7.09 10.94
C GLY A 276 -0.81 -6.72 11.40
N GLU A 277 -1.36 -5.61 10.88
CA GLU A 277 -2.75 -5.22 11.16
C GLU A 277 -3.76 -6.20 10.53
N TYR A 278 -3.42 -6.79 9.37
CA TYR A 278 -4.16 -7.88 8.75
C TYR A 278 -4.10 -9.14 9.60
N SER A 279 -2.88 -9.60 9.90
CA SER A 279 -2.63 -10.88 10.58
C SER A 279 -3.22 -10.93 11.99
N MET A 280 -3.19 -9.81 12.74
CA MET A 280 -3.80 -9.72 14.06
C MET A 280 -5.31 -10.03 14.02
N ILE A 281 -6.02 -9.51 13.02
CA ILE A 281 -7.46 -9.75 12.88
C ILE A 281 -7.72 -11.20 12.46
N LYS A 282 -6.97 -11.72 11.46
CA LYS A 282 -7.08 -13.11 11.05
C LYS A 282 -6.86 -14.07 12.23
N ALA A 283 -5.81 -13.87 13.03
CA ALA A 283 -5.51 -14.69 14.19
C ALA A 283 -6.62 -14.62 15.26
N ALA A 284 -7.12 -13.44 15.58
CA ALA A 284 -8.19 -13.27 16.57
C ALA A 284 -9.52 -13.88 16.09
N ALA A 285 -9.82 -13.78 14.79
CA ALA A 285 -11.01 -14.36 14.17
C ALA A 285 -10.94 -15.89 14.15
N GLN A 286 -9.79 -16.46 13.80
CA GLN A 286 -9.56 -17.93 13.83
C GLN A 286 -9.75 -18.52 15.21
N ASN A 287 -9.44 -17.76 16.27
CA ASN A 287 -9.69 -18.17 17.66
C ASN A 287 -11.12 -17.88 18.14
N GLY A 288 -12.00 -17.34 17.29
CA GLY A 288 -13.39 -17.02 17.65
C GLY A 288 -13.55 -15.86 18.61
N TRP A 289 -12.54 -15.02 18.81
CA TRP A 289 -12.57 -13.90 19.76
C TRP A 289 -13.27 -12.66 19.17
N ILE A 290 -13.28 -12.53 17.86
CA ILE A 290 -13.91 -11.42 17.13
C ILE A 290 -14.69 -11.93 15.91
N ASN A 291 -15.66 -11.14 15.45
CA ASN A 291 -16.30 -11.31 14.15
C ASN A 291 -15.44 -10.62 13.10
N GLU A 292 -14.82 -11.40 12.22
CA GLU A 292 -13.88 -10.91 11.21
C GLU A 292 -14.52 -9.85 10.31
N LYS A 293 -15.69 -10.14 9.72
CA LYS A 293 -16.41 -9.24 8.82
C LYS A 293 -16.68 -7.89 9.47
N GLU A 294 -17.22 -7.90 10.68
CA GLU A 294 -17.58 -6.65 11.39
C GLU A 294 -16.35 -5.82 11.72
N VAL A 295 -15.29 -6.44 12.25
CA VAL A 295 -14.05 -5.74 12.66
C VAL A 295 -13.30 -5.22 11.45
N VAL A 296 -13.23 -5.97 10.34
CA VAL A 296 -12.57 -5.50 9.11
C VAL A 296 -13.31 -4.30 8.53
N LEU A 297 -14.63 -4.37 8.39
CA LEU A 297 -15.42 -3.25 7.84
C LEU A 297 -15.34 -2.02 8.75
N GLU A 298 -15.40 -2.19 10.08
CA GLU A 298 -15.22 -1.08 11.04
C GLU A 298 -13.84 -0.45 10.94
N LYS A 299 -12.78 -1.25 10.83
CA LYS A 299 -11.41 -0.78 10.64
C LYS A 299 -11.25 0.02 9.36
N LEU A 300 -11.73 -0.51 8.23
CA LEU A 300 -11.62 0.17 6.93
C LEU A 300 -12.41 1.49 6.91
N ILE A 301 -13.63 1.50 7.49
CA ILE A 301 -14.39 2.73 7.64
C ILE A 301 -13.71 3.74 8.56
N SER A 302 -12.94 3.28 9.57
CA SER A 302 -12.19 4.18 10.44
C SER A 302 -11.06 4.92 9.71
N MET A 303 -10.41 4.27 8.74
CA MET A 303 -9.40 4.89 7.87
C MET A 303 -10.05 5.93 6.94
N LYS A 304 -11.19 5.60 6.32
CA LYS A 304 -11.97 6.56 5.54
C LYS A 304 -12.41 7.77 6.38
N ARG A 305 -12.94 7.52 7.58
CA ARG A 305 -13.34 8.59 8.52
C ARG A 305 -12.16 9.44 8.98
N ALA A 306 -10.97 8.86 9.08
CA ALA A 306 -9.74 9.62 9.33
C ALA A 306 -9.34 10.52 8.17
N GLY A 307 -9.80 10.24 6.95
CA GLY A 307 -9.59 11.10 5.77
C GLY A 307 -8.89 10.41 4.61
N ALA A 308 -8.67 9.10 4.68
CA ALA A 308 -8.12 8.35 3.56
C ALA A 308 -9.09 8.37 2.36
N ASP A 309 -8.57 8.72 1.18
CA ASP A 309 -9.30 8.62 -0.08
C ASP A 309 -9.25 7.19 -0.61
N LEU A 310 -8.10 6.52 -0.47
CA LEU A 310 -7.87 5.14 -0.88
C LEU A 310 -7.26 4.32 0.27
N ILE A 311 -7.40 3.00 0.19
CA ILE A 311 -6.85 2.08 1.21
C ILE A 311 -6.14 0.92 0.51
N ILE A 312 -4.84 0.80 0.74
CA ILE A 312 -4.09 -0.41 0.40
C ILE A 312 -4.38 -1.46 1.48
N THR A 313 -4.98 -2.60 1.12
CA THR A 313 -5.34 -3.61 2.11
C THR A 313 -5.38 -5.03 1.54
N TYR A 314 -4.86 -5.98 2.29
CA TYR A 314 -4.98 -7.42 2.00
C TYR A 314 -6.40 -7.96 2.21
N HIS A 315 -7.26 -7.24 2.91
CA HIS A 315 -8.69 -7.57 3.05
C HIS A 315 -9.54 -7.12 1.86
N ALA A 316 -8.96 -6.56 0.79
CA ALA A 316 -9.72 -5.96 -0.30
C ALA A 316 -10.78 -6.90 -0.89
N LYS A 317 -10.42 -8.15 -1.22
CA LYS A 317 -11.35 -9.13 -1.79
C LYS A 317 -12.45 -9.52 -0.81
N ASP A 318 -12.11 -9.79 0.46
CA ASP A 318 -13.09 -10.13 1.49
C ASP A 318 -14.05 -8.97 1.75
N ALA A 319 -13.52 -7.76 1.90
CA ALA A 319 -14.32 -6.55 2.11
C ALA A 319 -15.26 -6.27 0.91
N ALA A 320 -14.76 -6.43 -0.33
CA ALA A 320 -15.56 -6.26 -1.54
C ALA A 320 -16.75 -7.24 -1.59
N ARG A 321 -16.52 -8.53 -1.29
CA ARG A 321 -17.62 -9.54 -1.19
C ARG A 321 -18.65 -9.12 -0.15
N TRP A 322 -18.21 -8.72 1.03
CA TRP A 322 -19.12 -8.32 2.11
C TRP A 322 -19.91 -7.04 1.83
N LEU A 323 -19.34 -6.10 1.08
CA LEU A 323 -20.04 -4.90 0.63
C LEU A 323 -21.13 -5.25 -0.39
N GLN A 324 -20.86 -6.15 -1.32
CA GLN A 324 -21.85 -6.65 -2.30
C GLN A 324 -23.01 -7.38 -1.60
N GLU A 325 -22.73 -8.25 -0.63
CA GLU A 325 -23.77 -8.92 0.16
C GLU A 325 -24.66 -7.94 0.96
N GLY A 326 -24.06 -6.84 1.45
CA GLY A 326 -24.78 -5.82 2.23
C GLY A 326 -25.61 -4.85 1.38
N GLY A 327 -25.25 -4.67 0.10
CA GLY A 327 -25.99 -3.82 -0.86
C GLY A 327 -27.24 -4.47 -1.45
N ALA A 328 -27.44 -5.77 -1.23
CA ALA A 328 -28.62 -6.52 -1.68
C ALA A 328 -29.80 -6.52 -0.68
N LYS A 329 -29.79 -5.61 0.33
CA LYS A 329 -30.86 -5.47 1.33
C LYS A 329 -31.57 -4.14 1.23
#